data_89698721c19ba708c46133e7a3f6b89e
#
_entry.id   89698721c19ba708c46133e7a3f6b89e
#
_cell.length_a   1.000
_cell.length_b   1.000
_cell.length_c   1.000
_cell.angle_alpha   90.00
_cell.angle_beta   90.00
_cell.angle_gamma   90.00
#
_symmetry.space_group_name_H-M   'P 1'
#
loop_
_entity.id
_entity.type
_entity.pdbx_description
1 polymer ?
#
loop_
_entity_poly.entity_id
_entity_poly.type
_entity_poly.pdbx_seq_one_letter_code
_entity_poly.pdbx_strand_id
1 'polypeptide(L)'
;MFSQVFSGRKAQKRGGFRIRAGKIHNEKIKIIGKQTFFRPFRLVGGWYMPTFVGRHHYIVIQDPMGFDDIDISENELLRRYPQVLEALLLDHTTHRPIFWATDHYAHLGVGYQWHDSITPERITGEHGRVIQPRVLKSREQQLDRTKQMAEVFTPAWVCNAQNNLVDEAWFGRPDVFNRSDERTHSWETTTERIVFPKGKTWQDYVRATRLEITCGEGPYLVSRYDSVTGEFIPLGQRIGLLDRKLRVVAENTLSSPTDRSPAQQATEYKAWRTWALEAYRHTLGYEWQGDSLLLARESLLETFIEHQHHFFPDVALHAQTLLSVAYVIAWNVWQMDGLKGVVPGSCHATTHSELDLFAPDPTATTAPCPGCASGNPHLHNGIYCLLRDWGKRDPITHKNHRKIRFVDLLRPTSS
;
A
#
# COMPACT_ATOMS: atom_id res chain seq x y z
N MET A 1 -9.07 10.48 14.45
CA MET A 1 -8.64 11.84 14.84
C MET A 1 -8.50 12.82 13.67
N PHE A 2 -8.31 12.36 12.44
CA PHE A 2 -8.23 13.22 11.24
C PHE A 2 -9.56 13.77 10.73
N SER A 3 -10.70 13.16 11.04
CA SER A 3 -12.03 13.64 10.59
C SER A 3 -12.56 14.86 11.36
N GLN A 4 -11.99 15.21 12.50
CA GLN A 4 -12.47 16.35 13.31
C GLN A 4 -11.73 17.67 13.05
N VAL A 5 -10.64 17.70 12.34
CA VAL A 5 -9.85 18.93 12.08
C VAL A 5 -10.38 19.74 10.90
N PHE A 6 -11.28 19.17 10.08
CA PHE A 6 -11.80 19.85 8.88
C PHE A 6 -13.30 20.14 8.86
N SER A 7 -14.01 20.03 9.98
CA SER A 7 -15.39 20.55 10.07
C SER A 7 -15.37 22.01 10.56
N GLY A 8 -15.41 22.91 9.63
CA GLY A 8 -15.96 24.26 9.69
C GLY A 8 -15.83 25.11 10.97
N ARG A 9 -14.62 25.46 11.35
CA ARG A 9 -14.37 26.74 12.04
C ARG A 9 -13.19 27.42 11.36
N LYS A 10 -13.35 28.73 11.07
CA LYS A 10 -12.29 29.59 10.53
C LYS A 10 -10.99 29.32 11.29
N ALA A 11 -10.10 28.54 10.69
CA ALA A 11 -8.81 28.23 11.26
C ALA A 11 -7.94 29.49 11.12
N GLN A 12 -7.62 30.11 12.23
CA GLN A 12 -6.44 30.92 12.37
C GLN A 12 -5.24 30.11 11.85
N LYS A 13 -4.46 30.74 10.97
CA LYS A 13 -3.24 30.18 10.38
C LYS A 13 -2.32 29.62 11.48
N ARG A 14 -2.34 28.32 11.68
CA ARG A 14 -1.30 27.58 12.38
C ARG A 14 -0.91 26.42 11.48
N GLY A 15 0.33 26.48 11.00
CA GLY A 15 1.20 25.50 10.40
C GLY A 15 0.54 24.27 9.75
N GLY A 16 -0.06 24.41 8.59
CA GLY A 16 -0.51 23.26 7.80
C GLY A 16 0.69 22.62 7.11
N PHE A 17 0.91 21.32 7.36
CA PHE A 17 1.88 20.53 6.61
C PHE A 17 1.53 20.53 5.12
N ARG A 18 2.29 21.23 4.32
CA ARG A 18 2.29 21.04 2.87
C ARG A 18 3.34 19.98 2.54
N ILE A 19 2.89 18.75 2.33
CA ILE A 19 3.73 17.74 1.72
C ILE A 19 3.92 18.16 0.25
N ARG A 20 5.06 18.76 -0.06
CA ARG A 20 5.45 18.95 -1.45
C ARG A 20 6.09 17.67 -1.95
N ALA A 21 5.71 17.28 -3.17
CA ALA A 21 6.34 16.20 -3.88
C ALA A 21 7.88 16.31 -3.81
N GLY A 22 8.51 15.43 -3.04
CA GLY A 22 9.96 15.33 -2.97
C GLY A 22 10.51 14.65 -4.22
N LYS A 23 11.76 14.95 -4.56
CA LYS A 23 12.44 14.27 -5.67
C LYS A 23 13.10 12.99 -5.18
N ILE A 24 12.56 11.85 -5.56
CA ILE A 24 13.32 10.63 -5.69
C ILE A 24 13.68 10.55 -7.18
N HIS A 25 14.92 10.50 -7.55
CA HIS A 25 15.39 10.49 -8.95
C HIS A 25 14.94 11.66 -9.84
N ASN A 26 14.96 12.87 -9.39
CA ASN A 26 14.46 14.01 -10.15
C ASN A 26 12.95 13.95 -10.51
N GLU A 27 12.22 12.93 -10.08
CA GLU A 27 10.78 12.82 -10.27
C GLU A 27 9.98 13.21 -9.02
N LYS A 28 8.86 13.84 -9.23
CA LYS A 28 7.96 14.28 -8.16
C LYS A 28 7.15 13.10 -7.63
N ILE A 29 7.20 12.84 -6.31
CA ILE A 29 6.26 11.93 -5.66
C ILE A 29 4.88 12.57 -5.69
N LYS A 30 3.91 11.90 -6.32
CA LYS A 30 2.50 12.27 -6.18
C LYS A 30 1.88 11.51 -5.03
N ILE A 31 1.38 12.28 -4.08
CA ILE A 31 0.74 11.76 -2.88
C ILE A 31 -0.76 11.71 -3.15
N ILE A 32 -1.34 10.55 -2.94
CA ILE A 32 -2.77 10.33 -2.97
C ILE A 32 -3.23 10.27 -1.52
N GLY A 33 -4.00 11.27 -1.12
CA GLY A 33 -4.61 11.30 0.21
C GLY A 33 -6.08 10.90 0.13
N LYS A 34 -6.57 10.21 1.14
CA LYS A 34 -8.02 10.01 1.33
C LYS A 34 -8.66 11.37 1.65
N GLN A 35 -9.03 12.14 0.63
CA GLN A 35 -9.87 13.32 0.84
C GLN A 35 -11.33 12.86 0.82
N THR A 36 -11.91 12.70 2.00
CA THR A 36 -13.34 12.43 2.13
C THR A 36 -14.12 13.71 1.89
N PHE A 37 -14.68 13.87 0.70
CA PHE A 37 -15.74 14.83 0.45
C PHE A 37 -17.09 14.19 0.84
N PHE A 38 -17.53 14.39 2.07
CA PHE A 38 -18.90 14.09 2.44
C PHE A 38 -19.79 15.31 2.21
N ARG A 39 -20.65 15.25 1.17
CA ARG A 39 -21.95 15.89 1.22
C ARG A 39 -22.96 14.82 1.64
N PRO A 40 -23.84 15.08 2.64
CA PRO A 40 -24.84 14.10 3.02
C PRO A 40 -25.89 14.00 1.91
N PHE A 41 -25.96 12.86 1.24
CA PHE A 41 -27.09 12.50 0.38
C PHE A 41 -28.14 11.75 1.20
N ARG A 42 -29.37 12.25 1.14
CA ARG A 42 -30.58 11.66 1.72
C ARG A 42 -30.94 10.43 0.90
N LEU A 43 -30.96 9.25 1.51
CA LEU A 43 -31.48 8.02 0.92
C LEU A 43 -33.00 8.10 0.84
N VAL A 44 -33.55 7.98 -0.35
CA VAL A 44 -34.95 7.63 -0.59
C VAL A 44 -34.97 6.27 -1.25
N GLY A 45 -35.75 5.36 -0.69
CA GLY A 45 -35.72 3.93 -0.84
C GLY A 45 -35.97 3.34 -2.25
N GLY A 46 -35.66 2.07 -2.37
CA GLY A 46 -36.14 1.16 -3.41
C GLY A 46 -35.06 0.23 -3.93
N TRP A 47 -35.12 -1.03 -3.52
CA TRP A 47 -34.33 -2.12 -4.08
C TRP A 47 -34.79 -2.43 -5.50
N TYR A 48 -33.87 -2.39 -6.45
CA TYR A 48 -34.05 -3.02 -7.78
C TYR A 48 -32.79 -3.78 -8.12
N MET A 49 -32.91 -5.10 -8.23
CA MET A 49 -31.87 -5.96 -8.81
C MET A 49 -32.06 -6.00 -10.33
N PRO A 50 -31.06 -5.68 -11.14
CA PRO A 50 -31.06 -6.09 -12.54
C PRO A 50 -30.39 -7.45 -12.68
N THR A 51 -31.15 -8.43 -13.10
CA THR A 51 -30.68 -9.71 -13.63
C THR A 51 -29.93 -9.47 -14.94
N PHE A 52 -28.63 -9.64 -14.95
CA PHE A 52 -27.83 -9.71 -16.16
C PHE A 52 -27.71 -11.19 -16.61
N VAL A 53 -28.38 -11.55 -17.67
CA VAL A 53 -28.16 -12.80 -18.42
C VAL A 53 -27.14 -12.49 -19.51
N GLY A 54 -25.92 -12.90 -19.31
CA GLY A 54 -24.87 -12.91 -20.34
C GLY A 54 -23.92 -14.06 -20.06
N ARG A 55 -24.14 -15.22 -20.72
CA ARG A 55 -23.19 -16.35 -20.63
C ARG A 55 -21.93 -16.02 -21.39
N HIS A 56 -20.89 -15.58 -20.70
CA HIS A 56 -19.53 -15.76 -21.15
C HIS A 56 -18.96 -16.96 -20.39
N HIS A 57 -18.64 -18.02 -21.11
CA HIS A 57 -17.90 -19.16 -20.56
C HIS A 57 -16.47 -18.67 -20.29
N TYR A 58 -16.19 -18.30 -19.06
CA TYR A 58 -14.83 -18.21 -18.58
C TYR A 58 -14.36 -19.64 -18.33
N ILE A 59 -13.28 -20.03 -19.00
CA ILE A 59 -12.54 -21.24 -18.64
C ILE A 59 -11.92 -20.92 -17.27
N VAL A 60 -12.51 -21.46 -16.23
CA VAL A 60 -11.92 -21.48 -14.89
C VAL A 60 -10.73 -22.41 -14.99
N ILE A 61 -9.55 -21.86 -15.19
CA ILE A 61 -8.30 -22.61 -15.01
C ILE A 61 -8.16 -22.78 -13.51
N GLN A 62 -8.27 -24.02 -13.02
CA GLN A 62 -8.02 -24.34 -11.62
C GLN A 62 -6.59 -23.88 -11.29
N ASP A 63 -6.48 -22.86 -10.47
CA ASP A 63 -5.22 -22.34 -10.00
C ASP A 63 -4.59 -23.34 -9.02
N PRO A 64 -3.35 -23.74 -9.22
CA PRO A 64 -2.66 -24.66 -8.32
C PRO A 64 -2.43 -24.12 -6.90
N MET A 65 -2.74 -22.86 -6.62
CA MET A 65 -2.58 -22.22 -5.30
C MET A 65 -3.90 -21.84 -4.63
N GLY A 66 -5.06 -21.97 -5.29
CA GLY A 66 -6.35 -21.60 -4.69
C GLY A 66 -6.59 -20.08 -4.62
N PHE A 67 -6.11 -19.36 -5.61
CA PHE A 67 -6.17 -17.90 -5.71
C PHE A 67 -7.57 -17.33 -6.04
N ASP A 68 -8.59 -18.16 -6.02
CA ASP A 68 -9.99 -17.72 -6.17
C ASP A 68 -10.54 -17.06 -4.89
N ASP A 69 -9.70 -16.91 -3.85
CA ASP A 69 -10.09 -16.29 -2.58
C ASP A 69 -9.57 -14.84 -2.50
N ILE A 70 -10.35 -13.98 -1.86
CA ILE A 70 -9.97 -12.59 -1.55
C ILE A 70 -8.78 -12.57 -0.61
N ASP A 71 -8.74 -13.54 0.30
CA ASP A 71 -7.75 -13.69 1.35
C ASP A 71 -6.66 -14.66 0.93
N ILE A 72 -5.40 -14.25 1.05
CA ILE A 72 -4.27 -15.15 0.85
C ILE A 72 -4.11 -16.01 2.09
N SER A 73 -4.01 -17.30 1.88
CA SER A 73 -3.75 -18.21 2.99
C SER A 73 -2.29 -18.15 3.43
N GLU A 74 -2.02 -17.50 4.57
CA GLU A 74 -0.69 -17.51 5.20
C GLU A 74 -0.22 -18.94 5.53
N ASN A 75 -1.17 -19.87 5.77
CA ASN A 75 -0.87 -21.28 5.90
C ASN A 75 -0.24 -21.85 4.62
N GLU A 76 -0.77 -21.50 3.47
CA GLU A 76 -0.26 -21.96 2.19
C GLU A 76 1.08 -21.29 1.84
N LEU A 77 1.23 -19.99 2.13
CA LEU A 77 2.50 -19.29 2.03
C LEU A 77 3.57 -19.93 2.92
N LEU A 78 3.25 -20.21 4.19
CA LEU A 78 4.17 -20.87 5.11
C LEU A 78 4.58 -22.26 4.60
N ARG A 79 3.62 -23.03 4.09
CA ARG A 79 3.85 -24.39 3.60
C ARG A 79 4.74 -24.43 2.36
N ARG A 80 4.51 -23.54 1.38
CA ARG A 80 5.20 -23.56 0.08
C ARG A 80 6.39 -22.61 0.02
N TYR A 81 6.29 -21.47 0.66
CA TYR A 81 7.25 -20.37 0.53
C TYR A 81 7.51 -19.67 1.88
N PRO A 82 7.99 -20.37 2.91
CA PRO A 82 8.14 -19.82 4.27
C PRO A 82 8.95 -18.52 4.30
N GLN A 83 10.03 -18.45 3.50
CA GLN A 83 10.87 -17.25 3.41
C GLN A 83 10.14 -16.05 2.78
N VAL A 84 9.10 -16.27 1.98
CA VAL A 84 8.28 -15.21 1.40
C VAL A 84 7.38 -14.61 2.48
N LEU A 85 6.73 -15.44 3.30
CA LEU A 85 5.94 -15.00 4.44
C LEU A 85 6.81 -14.20 5.43
N GLU A 86 7.99 -14.72 5.79
CA GLU A 86 8.95 -14.02 6.65
C GLU A 86 9.35 -12.64 6.05
N ALA A 87 9.58 -12.57 4.74
CA ALA A 87 9.90 -11.33 4.05
C ALA A 87 8.74 -10.32 4.08
N LEU A 88 7.48 -10.79 3.93
CA LEU A 88 6.30 -9.93 4.03
C LEU A 88 6.08 -9.42 5.46
N LEU A 89 6.47 -10.17 6.46
CA LEU A 89 6.37 -9.75 7.87
C LEU A 89 7.49 -8.79 8.29
N LEU A 90 8.62 -8.77 7.60
CA LEU A 90 9.78 -7.99 8.01
C LEU A 90 9.54 -6.47 7.90
N ASP A 91 9.83 -5.73 8.98
CA ASP A 91 10.05 -4.29 8.94
C ASP A 91 11.54 -3.97 8.78
N HIS A 92 11.89 -3.32 7.69
CA HIS A 92 13.27 -2.98 7.36
C HIS A 92 13.84 -1.79 8.15
N THR A 93 13.01 -1.07 8.87
CA THR A 93 13.43 0.01 9.77
C THR A 93 13.98 -0.57 11.07
N THR A 94 13.23 -1.46 11.69
CA THR A 94 13.55 -2.04 13.00
C THR A 94 14.33 -3.35 12.91
N HIS A 95 14.35 -4.00 11.73
CA HIS A 95 14.85 -5.35 11.50
C HIS A 95 14.13 -6.43 12.35
N ARG A 96 12.87 -6.16 12.69
CA ARG A 96 11.95 -7.07 13.38
C ARG A 96 10.71 -7.30 12.53
N PRO A 97 9.85 -8.27 12.85
CA PRO A 97 8.55 -8.33 12.22
C PRO A 97 7.72 -7.06 12.50
N ILE A 98 6.81 -6.73 11.60
CA ILE A 98 5.76 -5.74 11.87
C ILE A 98 4.98 -6.18 13.10
N PHE A 99 4.32 -5.23 13.78
CA PHE A 99 3.60 -5.50 15.01
C PHE A 99 2.15 -5.03 14.90
N TRP A 100 1.28 -5.51 15.78
CA TRP A 100 -0.17 -5.28 15.66
C TRP A 100 -0.52 -3.79 15.60
N ALA A 101 0.02 -2.96 16.47
CA ALA A 101 -0.30 -1.55 16.64
C ALA A 101 -1.81 -1.28 16.79
N THR A 102 -2.53 -2.25 17.35
CA THR A 102 -3.96 -2.23 17.64
C THR A 102 -4.26 -3.18 18.79
N ASP A 103 -5.28 -2.88 19.59
CA ASP A 103 -5.74 -3.73 20.69
C ASP A 103 -6.89 -4.67 20.27
N HIS A 104 -7.28 -4.67 19.00
CA HIS A 104 -8.39 -5.50 18.51
C HIS A 104 -8.17 -7.00 18.72
N TYR A 105 -6.92 -7.44 18.78
CA TYR A 105 -6.53 -8.83 18.95
C TYR A 105 -6.11 -9.16 20.38
N ALA A 106 -6.08 -8.19 21.30
CA ALA A 106 -5.61 -8.38 22.68
C ALA A 106 -6.41 -9.46 23.46
N HIS A 107 -7.66 -9.68 23.08
CA HIS A 107 -8.52 -10.74 23.64
C HIS A 107 -8.02 -12.16 23.35
N LEU A 108 -7.14 -12.35 22.34
CA LEU A 108 -6.51 -13.64 22.02
C LEU A 108 -5.32 -13.97 22.96
N GLY A 109 -4.95 -13.03 23.84
CA GLY A 109 -3.94 -13.25 24.89
C GLY A 109 -2.53 -12.83 24.52
N VAL A 110 -1.54 -13.58 25.06
CA VAL A 110 -0.11 -13.26 24.90
C VAL A 110 0.32 -13.38 23.43
N GLY A 111 1.03 -12.38 22.94
CA GLY A 111 1.50 -12.31 21.54
C GLY A 111 0.54 -11.56 20.62
N TYR A 112 -0.59 -11.04 21.14
CA TYR A 112 -1.57 -10.27 20.38
C TYR A 112 -1.81 -8.87 20.97
N GLN A 113 -0.91 -8.44 21.85
CA GLN A 113 -0.97 -7.10 22.42
C GLN A 113 -0.47 -6.05 21.43
N TRP A 114 -0.79 -4.81 21.67
CA TRP A 114 -0.49 -3.69 20.78
C TRP A 114 0.95 -3.65 20.25
N HIS A 115 1.94 -3.94 21.13
CA HIS A 115 3.37 -3.92 20.80
C HIS A 115 3.92 -5.28 20.33
N ASP A 116 3.11 -6.35 20.38
CA ASP A 116 3.58 -7.67 20.02
C ASP A 116 3.81 -7.80 18.51
N SER A 117 4.89 -8.47 18.12
CA SER A 117 5.18 -8.74 16.72
C SER A 117 4.19 -9.73 16.12
N ILE A 118 3.81 -9.50 14.87
CA ILE A 118 3.07 -10.46 14.07
C ILE A 118 4.07 -11.51 13.58
N THR A 119 3.93 -12.75 14.05
CA THR A 119 4.80 -13.87 13.66
C THR A 119 4.02 -14.96 12.95
N PRO A 120 4.66 -15.82 12.13
CA PRO A 120 3.95 -16.90 11.45
C PRO A 120 3.07 -17.73 12.38
N GLU A 121 3.53 -18.04 13.59
CA GLU A 121 2.79 -18.87 14.56
C GLU A 121 1.49 -18.20 15.04
N ARG A 122 1.40 -16.87 14.92
CA ARG A 122 0.23 -16.09 15.36
C ARG A 122 -0.84 -15.93 14.28
N ILE A 123 -0.50 -16.25 13.04
CA ILE A 123 -1.38 -16.04 11.87
C ILE A 123 -1.55 -17.30 11.02
N THR A 124 -1.01 -18.43 11.45
CA THR A 124 -1.13 -19.73 10.75
C THR A 124 -1.65 -20.84 11.67
N GLY A 125 -1.87 -22.03 11.15
CA GLY A 125 -2.45 -23.14 11.89
C GLY A 125 -3.88 -22.83 12.33
N GLU A 126 -4.16 -22.95 13.61
CA GLU A 126 -5.46 -22.61 14.20
C GLU A 126 -5.76 -21.11 14.14
N HIS A 127 -4.74 -20.29 13.96
CA HIS A 127 -4.81 -18.83 13.86
C HIS A 127 -4.88 -18.30 12.42
N GLY A 128 -4.97 -19.17 11.41
CA GLY A 128 -4.94 -18.81 9.99
C GLY A 128 -6.14 -17.99 9.49
N ARG A 129 -7.00 -17.51 10.39
CA ARG A 129 -8.11 -16.59 10.10
C ARG A 129 -8.12 -15.38 11.03
N VAL A 130 -7.05 -15.13 11.74
CA VAL A 130 -6.94 -13.99 12.65
C VAL A 130 -6.85 -12.70 11.86
N ILE A 131 -6.02 -12.66 10.84
CA ILE A 131 -5.95 -11.54 9.90
C ILE A 131 -6.82 -11.91 8.70
N GLN A 132 -7.78 -11.06 8.40
CA GLN A 132 -8.68 -11.22 7.25
C GLN A 132 -8.99 -9.87 6.63
N PRO A 133 -9.19 -9.81 5.29
CA PRO A 133 -9.72 -8.62 4.63
C PRO A 133 -11.02 -8.15 5.31
N ARG A 134 -11.22 -6.85 5.32
CA ARG A 134 -12.38 -6.27 5.99
C ARG A 134 -13.71 -6.84 5.50
N VAL A 135 -13.83 -7.09 4.22
CA VAL A 135 -15.06 -7.61 3.61
C VAL A 135 -15.46 -8.97 4.15
N LEU A 136 -14.51 -9.74 4.69
CA LEU A 136 -14.74 -11.04 5.33
C LEU A 136 -15.03 -10.92 6.83
N LYS A 137 -14.77 -9.77 7.45
CA LYS A 137 -15.06 -9.52 8.86
C LYS A 137 -16.56 -9.30 9.09
N SER A 138 -17.06 -9.66 10.27
CA SER A 138 -18.45 -9.39 10.63
C SER A 138 -18.78 -7.90 10.60
N ARG A 139 -20.06 -7.55 10.38
CA ARG A 139 -20.49 -6.15 10.35
C ARG A 139 -20.19 -5.41 11.67
N GLU A 140 -20.24 -6.10 12.80
CA GLU A 140 -19.90 -5.54 14.11
C GLU A 140 -18.42 -5.21 14.20
N GLN A 141 -17.54 -6.12 13.80
CA GLN A 141 -16.09 -5.88 13.73
C GLN A 141 -15.76 -4.72 12.79
N GLN A 142 -16.41 -4.64 11.64
CA GLN A 142 -16.22 -3.53 10.70
C GLN A 142 -16.62 -2.18 11.32
N LEU A 143 -17.74 -2.13 12.05
CA LEU A 143 -18.22 -0.91 12.71
C LEU A 143 -17.30 -0.47 13.85
N ASP A 144 -16.80 -1.42 14.63
CA ASP A 144 -15.89 -1.12 15.74
C ASP A 144 -14.56 -0.59 15.23
N ARG A 145 -13.98 -1.20 14.21
CA ARG A 145 -12.76 -0.69 13.55
C ARG A 145 -12.97 0.70 12.95
N THR A 146 -14.12 0.95 12.34
CA THR A 146 -14.45 2.29 11.84
C THR A 146 -14.51 3.33 12.95
N LYS A 147 -15.12 3.00 14.09
CA LYS A 147 -15.30 3.94 15.23
C LYS A 147 -13.98 4.16 15.99
N GLN A 148 -13.24 3.09 16.26
CA GLN A 148 -12.07 3.15 17.14
C GLN A 148 -10.79 3.53 16.38
N MET A 149 -10.66 3.09 15.13
CA MET A 149 -9.43 3.23 14.34
C MET A 149 -9.57 4.17 13.13
N ALA A 150 -10.76 4.77 12.94
CA ALA A 150 -11.09 5.56 11.76
C ALA A 150 -10.80 4.82 10.42
N GLU A 151 -10.93 3.51 10.45
CA GLU A 151 -10.74 2.65 9.28
C GLU A 151 -11.91 2.83 8.32
N VAL A 152 -11.71 3.63 7.29
CA VAL A 152 -12.71 3.91 6.27
C VAL A 152 -12.27 3.27 4.97
N PHE A 153 -13.10 2.36 4.46
CA PHE A 153 -12.87 1.72 3.17
C PHE A 153 -13.46 2.54 2.04
N THR A 154 -12.68 2.66 1.01
CA THR A 154 -13.02 3.46 -0.16
C THR A 154 -13.45 2.53 -1.27
N PRO A 155 -14.70 2.65 -1.79
CA PRO A 155 -15.17 1.83 -2.90
C PRO A 155 -14.23 1.94 -4.12
N ALA A 156 -14.11 0.88 -4.89
CA ALA A 156 -13.21 0.83 -6.04
C ALA A 156 -13.46 1.95 -7.05
N TRP A 157 -14.72 2.34 -7.29
CA TRP A 157 -15.03 3.45 -8.19
C TRP A 157 -14.46 4.81 -7.71
N VAL A 158 -14.39 5.06 -6.39
CA VAL A 158 -13.77 6.26 -5.84
C VAL A 158 -12.24 6.19 -5.99
N CYS A 159 -11.65 5.03 -5.69
CA CYS A 159 -10.21 4.80 -5.92
C CYS A 159 -9.87 5.04 -7.39
N ASN A 160 -10.71 4.53 -8.31
CA ASN A 160 -10.55 4.74 -9.73
C ASN A 160 -10.57 6.21 -10.13
N ALA A 161 -11.59 6.95 -9.69
CA ALA A 161 -11.73 8.38 -10.00
C ALA A 161 -10.48 9.18 -9.54
N GLN A 162 -9.98 8.90 -8.33
CA GLN A 162 -8.79 9.57 -7.82
C GLN A 162 -7.51 9.16 -8.56
N ASN A 163 -7.35 7.88 -8.89
CA ASN A 163 -6.24 7.39 -9.70
C ASN A 163 -6.26 7.99 -11.12
N ASN A 164 -7.45 8.19 -11.69
CA ASN A 164 -7.60 8.89 -12.99
C ASN A 164 -7.08 10.32 -12.92
N LEU A 165 -7.37 11.08 -11.86
CA LEU A 165 -6.82 12.43 -11.67
C LEU A 165 -5.29 12.44 -11.57
N VAL A 166 -4.70 11.43 -10.93
CA VAL A 166 -3.23 11.29 -10.85
C VAL A 166 -2.63 11.07 -12.22
N ASP A 167 -3.26 10.21 -13.03
CA ASP A 167 -2.78 9.89 -14.37
C ASP A 167 -3.07 11.04 -15.35
N GLU A 168 -4.23 11.67 -15.28
CA GLU A 168 -4.53 12.88 -16.06
C GLU A 168 -3.44 13.95 -15.88
N ALA A 169 -3.05 14.20 -14.63
CA ALA A 169 -1.99 15.15 -14.35
C ALA A 169 -0.60 14.70 -14.84
N TRP A 170 -0.35 13.40 -15.03
CA TRP A 170 0.91 12.90 -15.59
C TRP A 170 0.90 12.90 -17.12
N PHE A 171 -0.21 12.45 -17.73
CA PHE A 171 -0.37 12.36 -19.18
C PHE A 171 -0.76 13.69 -19.83
N GLY A 172 -1.35 14.63 -19.10
CA GLY A 172 -1.90 15.88 -19.61
C GLY A 172 -3.24 15.70 -20.34
N ARG A 173 -3.89 14.55 -20.18
CA ARG A 173 -5.20 14.24 -20.76
C ARG A 173 -5.96 13.25 -19.88
N PRO A 174 -7.32 13.31 -19.82
CA PRO A 174 -8.15 12.34 -19.11
C PRO A 174 -8.25 11.00 -19.85
N ASP A 175 -8.96 10.07 -19.23
CA ASP A 175 -9.41 8.79 -19.79
C ASP A 175 -8.32 7.91 -20.41
N VAL A 176 -7.14 7.89 -19.77
CA VAL A 176 -6.00 7.14 -20.30
C VAL A 176 -6.19 5.63 -20.16
N PHE A 177 -6.58 5.18 -18.98
CA PHE A 177 -6.72 3.75 -18.65
C PHE A 177 -8.17 3.27 -18.68
N ASN A 178 -9.09 4.13 -18.35
CA ASN A 178 -10.52 3.87 -18.37
C ASN A 178 -11.32 5.17 -18.38
N ARG A 179 -12.61 5.04 -18.68
CA ARG A 179 -13.61 6.09 -18.56
C ARG A 179 -14.52 5.79 -17.39
N SER A 180 -14.58 6.70 -16.42
CA SER A 180 -15.44 6.55 -15.25
C SER A 180 -16.85 7.09 -15.54
N ASP A 181 -17.88 6.37 -15.09
CA ASP A 181 -19.24 6.87 -14.98
C ASP A 181 -19.60 7.06 -13.50
N GLU A 182 -19.60 8.31 -13.03
CA GLU A 182 -19.92 8.64 -11.64
C GLU A 182 -21.37 8.32 -11.27
N ARG A 183 -22.27 8.30 -12.26
CA ARG A 183 -23.70 8.04 -12.02
C ARG A 183 -23.99 6.58 -11.74
N THR A 184 -23.27 5.68 -12.41
CA THR A 184 -23.41 4.22 -12.26
C THR A 184 -22.36 3.63 -11.33
N HIS A 185 -21.39 4.43 -10.85
CA HIS A 185 -20.26 4.00 -10.05
C HIS A 185 -19.44 2.88 -10.73
N SER A 186 -19.30 2.98 -12.03
CA SER A 186 -18.61 2.00 -12.86
C SER A 186 -17.52 2.65 -13.72
N TRP A 187 -16.77 1.84 -14.42
CA TRP A 187 -15.77 2.30 -15.39
C TRP A 187 -15.68 1.33 -16.56
N GLU A 188 -15.31 1.87 -17.71
CA GLU A 188 -15.00 1.11 -18.91
C GLU A 188 -13.50 1.21 -19.20
N THR A 189 -12.81 0.07 -19.22
CA THR A 189 -11.37 0.04 -19.51
C THR A 189 -11.10 0.35 -20.97
N THR A 190 -10.14 1.24 -21.25
CA THR A 190 -9.70 1.52 -22.62
C THR A 190 -8.97 0.28 -23.19
N THR A 191 -9.29 -0.07 -24.42
CA THR A 191 -8.70 -1.23 -25.13
C THR A 191 -7.48 -0.84 -25.98
N GLU A 192 -7.37 0.44 -26.32
CA GLU A 192 -6.28 0.97 -27.13
C GLU A 192 -4.96 0.96 -26.34
N ARG A 193 -3.87 0.76 -27.07
CA ARG A 193 -2.52 0.86 -26.50
C ARG A 193 -2.28 2.27 -25.92
N ILE A 194 -1.66 2.32 -24.75
CA ILE A 194 -1.40 3.59 -24.05
C ILE A 194 -0.39 4.43 -24.86
N VAL A 195 -0.81 5.66 -25.19
CA VAL A 195 0.03 6.65 -25.88
C VAL A 195 0.60 7.63 -24.86
N PHE A 196 1.93 7.80 -24.89
CA PHE A 196 2.66 8.65 -23.94
C PHE A 196 2.81 10.08 -24.47
N PRO A 197 2.88 11.08 -23.58
CA PRO A 197 3.12 12.47 -23.97
C PRO A 197 4.45 12.64 -24.68
N LYS A 198 4.56 13.64 -25.56
CA LYS A 198 5.80 13.97 -26.27
C LYS A 198 6.96 14.16 -25.27
N GLY A 199 8.06 13.46 -25.50
CA GLY A 199 9.26 13.52 -24.67
C GLY A 199 9.19 12.65 -23.40
N LYS A 200 8.14 11.86 -23.23
CA LYS A 200 8.02 10.85 -22.15
C LYS A 200 7.90 9.46 -22.76
N THR A 201 8.45 8.49 -22.05
CA THR A 201 8.43 7.08 -22.42
C THR A 201 7.55 6.26 -21.47
N TRP A 202 7.21 5.03 -21.85
CA TRP A 202 6.52 4.11 -20.95
C TRP A 202 7.37 3.78 -19.71
N GLN A 203 8.70 3.77 -19.85
CA GLN A 203 9.62 3.56 -18.73
C GLN A 203 9.52 4.71 -17.71
N ASP A 204 9.35 5.95 -18.18
CA ASP A 204 9.14 7.10 -17.30
C ASP A 204 7.85 6.97 -16.49
N TYR A 205 6.77 6.45 -17.11
CA TYR A 205 5.54 6.17 -16.40
C TYR A 205 5.70 5.08 -15.34
N VAL A 206 6.33 3.97 -15.69
CA VAL A 206 6.60 2.86 -14.76
C VAL A 206 7.42 3.35 -13.56
N ARG A 207 8.43 4.19 -13.80
CA ARG A 207 9.27 4.80 -12.76
C ARG A 207 8.66 6.00 -12.05
N ALA A 208 7.53 6.50 -12.51
CA ALA A 208 6.83 7.58 -11.80
C ALA A 208 6.40 7.09 -10.42
N THR A 209 7.02 7.62 -9.37
CA THR A 209 6.77 7.18 -7.99
C THR A 209 5.35 7.54 -7.57
N ARG A 210 4.65 6.58 -6.99
CA ARG A 210 3.30 6.70 -6.43
C ARG A 210 3.35 6.32 -4.95
N LEU A 211 2.67 7.09 -4.11
CA LEU A 211 2.58 6.83 -2.68
C LEU A 211 1.12 6.90 -2.24
N GLU A 212 0.64 5.82 -1.65
CA GLU A 212 -0.62 5.80 -0.92
C GLU A 212 -0.35 6.02 0.57
N ILE A 213 -0.98 7.05 1.13
CA ILE A 213 -0.86 7.37 2.55
C ILE A 213 -1.95 6.66 3.34
N THR A 214 -1.61 6.09 4.51
CA THR A 214 -2.55 5.29 5.32
C THR A 214 -3.29 4.29 4.43
N CYS A 215 -2.50 3.39 3.82
CA CYS A 215 -2.97 2.61 2.69
C CYS A 215 -4.02 1.55 3.06
N GLY A 216 -4.17 1.19 4.35
CA GLY A 216 -5.04 0.09 4.74
C GLY A 216 -4.62 -1.19 4.01
N GLU A 217 -5.55 -1.82 3.29
CA GLU A 217 -5.31 -3.00 2.44
C GLU A 217 -4.77 -2.64 1.03
N GLY A 218 -4.45 -1.38 0.76
CA GLY A 218 -3.83 -0.90 -0.49
C GLY A 218 -4.75 -0.73 -1.69
N PRO A 219 -6.02 -0.32 -1.57
CA PRO A 219 -7.00 -0.30 -2.67
C PRO A 219 -6.66 0.70 -3.79
N TYR A 220 -5.83 1.70 -3.53
CA TYR A 220 -5.33 2.60 -4.57
C TYR A 220 -4.12 2.04 -5.30
N LEU A 221 -3.33 1.17 -4.64
CA LEU A 221 -2.14 0.55 -5.23
C LEU A 221 -2.54 -0.60 -6.14
N VAL A 222 -3.39 -1.51 -5.64
CA VAL A 222 -3.89 -2.70 -6.36
C VAL A 222 -5.38 -2.89 -6.10
N SER A 223 -6.10 -3.39 -7.07
CA SER A 223 -7.56 -3.54 -7.01
C SER A 223 -7.98 -4.95 -7.42
N ARG A 224 -7.60 -5.96 -6.63
CA ARG A 224 -8.03 -7.33 -6.86
C ARG A 224 -9.54 -7.50 -6.66
N TYR A 225 -10.08 -6.80 -5.70
CA TYR A 225 -11.50 -6.78 -5.33
C TYR A 225 -11.93 -5.39 -4.87
N ASP A 226 -13.22 -5.14 -4.87
CA ASP A 226 -13.77 -3.94 -4.24
C ASP A 226 -13.77 -4.10 -2.72
N SER A 227 -13.10 -3.20 -2.02
CA SER A 227 -12.92 -3.26 -0.55
C SER A 227 -14.20 -3.06 0.26
N VAL A 228 -15.33 -2.73 -0.39
CA VAL A 228 -16.64 -2.55 0.23
C VAL A 228 -17.56 -3.73 -0.04
N THR A 229 -17.61 -4.23 -1.29
CA THR A 229 -18.50 -5.32 -1.70
C THR A 229 -17.85 -6.69 -1.64
N GLY A 230 -16.52 -6.77 -1.75
CA GLY A 230 -15.79 -8.02 -1.87
C GLY A 230 -15.83 -8.62 -3.28
N GLU A 231 -16.42 -7.93 -4.24
CA GLU A 231 -16.48 -8.44 -5.62
C GLU A 231 -15.10 -8.37 -6.28
N PHE A 232 -14.69 -9.47 -6.90
CA PHE A 232 -13.44 -9.52 -7.67
C PHE A 232 -13.50 -8.60 -8.90
N ILE A 233 -12.39 -7.89 -9.12
CA ILE A 233 -12.19 -7.07 -10.30
C ILE A 233 -11.30 -7.85 -11.27
N PRO A 234 -11.82 -8.20 -12.48
CA PRO A 234 -11.05 -8.92 -13.49
C PRO A 234 -9.73 -8.21 -13.81
N LEU A 235 -8.68 -8.97 -14.05
CA LEU A 235 -7.31 -8.45 -14.24
C LEU A 235 -7.24 -7.29 -15.25
N GLY A 236 -7.95 -7.42 -16.38
CA GLY A 236 -8.03 -6.38 -17.41
C GLY A 236 -8.84 -5.14 -17.05
N GLN A 237 -9.56 -5.15 -15.91
CA GLN A 237 -10.41 -4.03 -15.45
C GLN A 237 -9.87 -3.38 -14.19
N ARG A 238 -8.73 -3.86 -13.67
CA ARG A 238 -8.12 -3.34 -12.45
C ARG A 238 -7.69 -1.89 -12.60
N ILE A 239 -7.83 -1.14 -11.52
CA ILE A 239 -7.72 0.32 -11.51
C ILE A 239 -6.59 0.84 -10.59
N GLY A 240 -5.93 -0.03 -9.85
CA GLY A 240 -4.85 0.35 -8.96
C GLY A 240 -3.66 0.96 -9.71
N LEU A 241 -2.90 1.81 -9.03
CA LEU A 241 -1.75 2.48 -9.64
C LEU A 241 -0.66 1.50 -10.09
N LEU A 242 -0.47 0.42 -9.34
CA LEU A 242 0.44 -0.66 -9.74
C LEU A 242 -0.16 -1.48 -10.89
N ASP A 243 -1.46 -1.79 -10.85
CA ASP A 243 -2.15 -2.51 -11.92
C ASP A 243 -1.96 -1.79 -13.27
N ARG A 244 -2.11 -0.46 -13.29
CA ARG A 244 -1.89 0.38 -14.47
C ARG A 244 -0.44 0.32 -14.97
N LYS A 245 0.53 0.34 -14.06
CA LYS A 245 1.95 0.16 -14.42
C LYS A 245 2.21 -1.22 -15.01
N LEU A 246 1.64 -2.26 -14.42
CA LEU A 246 1.79 -3.63 -14.92
C LEU A 246 1.14 -3.81 -16.30
N ARG A 247 -0.02 -3.16 -16.56
CA ARG A 247 -0.60 -3.08 -17.90
C ARG A 247 0.38 -2.43 -18.89
N VAL A 248 0.94 -1.28 -18.53
CA VAL A 248 1.93 -0.58 -19.37
C VAL A 248 3.17 -1.45 -19.63
N VAL A 249 3.65 -2.17 -18.62
CA VAL A 249 4.76 -3.13 -18.79
C VAL A 249 4.36 -4.22 -19.77
N ALA A 250 3.19 -4.84 -19.62
CA ALA A 250 2.73 -5.89 -20.51
C ALA A 250 2.60 -5.41 -21.96
N GLU A 251 1.96 -4.25 -22.19
CA GLU A 251 1.80 -3.66 -23.52
C GLU A 251 3.13 -3.37 -24.24
N ASN A 252 4.23 -3.21 -23.49
CA ASN A 252 5.52 -2.81 -24.05
C ASN A 252 6.60 -3.90 -24.00
N THR A 253 6.34 -5.03 -23.37
CA THR A 253 7.29 -6.14 -23.25
C THR A 253 6.78 -7.44 -23.86
N LEU A 254 5.48 -7.54 -24.16
CA LEU A 254 4.87 -8.74 -24.70
C LEU A 254 4.45 -8.52 -26.16
N SER A 255 4.64 -9.55 -26.98
CA SER A 255 4.04 -9.65 -28.32
C SER A 255 2.66 -10.30 -28.27
N SER A 256 1.98 -10.34 -29.42
CA SER A 256 0.67 -11.03 -29.52
C SER A 256 0.78 -12.50 -29.09
N PRO A 257 -0.21 -13.03 -28.35
CA PRO A 257 -0.16 -14.39 -27.81
C PRO A 257 -0.05 -15.51 -28.84
N THR A 258 -0.50 -15.26 -30.09
CA THR A 258 -0.79 -16.28 -31.10
C THR A 258 0.43 -16.97 -31.72
N ASP A 259 1.65 -16.40 -31.62
CA ASP A 259 2.82 -16.89 -32.37
C ASP A 259 4.14 -16.92 -31.57
N ARG A 260 4.06 -17.08 -30.25
CA ARG A 260 5.28 -17.06 -29.40
C ARG A 260 6.02 -18.39 -29.44
N SER A 261 7.24 -18.39 -29.93
CA SER A 261 8.16 -19.52 -29.74
C SER A 261 8.61 -19.61 -28.26
N PRO A 262 9.01 -20.81 -27.75
CA PRO A 262 9.51 -20.93 -26.37
C PRO A 262 10.69 -20.02 -26.04
N ALA A 263 11.59 -19.77 -26.98
CA ALA A 263 12.72 -18.85 -26.82
C ALA A 263 12.27 -17.39 -26.69
N GLN A 264 11.28 -17.00 -27.46
CA GLN A 264 10.66 -15.67 -27.39
C GLN A 264 9.92 -15.49 -26.07
N GLN A 265 9.14 -16.48 -25.64
CA GLN A 265 8.44 -16.47 -24.33
C GLN A 265 9.42 -16.29 -23.17
N ALA A 266 10.56 -16.99 -23.18
CA ALA A 266 11.59 -16.85 -22.15
C ALA A 266 12.21 -15.43 -22.14
N THR A 267 12.41 -14.82 -23.31
CA THR A 267 12.94 -13.47 -23.45
C THR A 267 11.93 -12.43 -22.94
N GLU A 268 10.67 -12.57 -23.33
CA GLU A 268 9.57 -11.71 -22.91
C GLU A 268 9.31 -11.82 -21.39
N TYR A 269 9.33 -13.03 -20.83
CA TYR A 269 9.22 -13.24 -19.40
C TYR A 269 10.32 -12.51 -18.62
N LYS A 270 11.56 -12.62 -19.08
CA LYS A 270 12.70 -11.91 -18.47
C LYS A 270 12.50 -10.39 -18.53
N ALA A 271 12.07 -9.86 -19.67
CA ALA A 271 11.81 -8.43 -19.84
C ALA A 271 10.64 -7.97 -18.97
N TRP A 272 9.51 -8.66 -19.03
CA TRP A 272 8.33 -8.38 -18.21
C TRP A 272 8.65 -8.39 -16.73
N ARG A 273 9.27 -9.46 -16.22
CA ARG A 273 9.65 -9.57 -14.82
C ARG A 273 10.57 -8.43 -14.35
N THR A 274 11.51 -8.04 -15.18
CA THR A 274 12.43 -6.93 -14.87
C THR A 274 11.67 -5.62 -14.68
N TRP A 275 10.76 -5.31 -15.60
CA TRP A 275 9.99 -4.07 -15.56
C TRP A 275 8.82 -4.12 -14.57
N ALA A 276 8.25 -5.28 -14.32
CA ALA A 276 7.30 -5.48 -13.24
C ALA A 276 7.96 -5.15 -11.89
N LEU A 277 9.15 -5.70 -11.60
CA LEU A 277 9.91 -5.33 -10.41
C LEU A 277 10.22 -3.83 -10.32
N GLU A 278 10.51 -3.20 -11.46
CA GLU A 278 10.71 -1.75 -11.50
C GLU A 278 9.42 -0.98 -11.15
N ALA A 279 8.25 -1.46 -11.59
CA ALA A 279 6.95 -0.91 -11.20
C ALA A 279 6.72 -1.00 -9.68
N TYR A 280 7.03 -2.15 -9.08
CA TYR A 280 6.96 -2.33 -7.63
C TYR A 280 7.91 -1.39 -6.88
N ARG A 281 9.15 -1.20 -7.34
CA ARG A 281 10.13 -0.28 -6.74
C ARG A 281 9.65 1.17 -6.68
N HIS A 282 8.76 1.56 -7.56
CA HIS A 282 8.20 2.90 -7.65
C HIS A 282 6.73 3.00 -7.20
N THR A 283 6.27 2.01 -6.43
CA THR A 283 4.94 1.98 -5.82
C THR A 283 5.11 1.83 -4.32
N LEU A 284 4.61 2.81 -3.57
CA LEU A 284 4.87 2.99 -2.15
C LEU A 284 3.56 3.11 -1.38
N GLY A 285 3.55 2.63 -0.14
CA GLY A 285 2.44 2.82 0.79
C GLY A 285 2.93 2.78 2.24
N TYR A 286 2.18 3.37 3.16
CA TYR A 286 2.42 3.15 4.57
C TYR A 286 1.10 3.00 5.33
N GLU A 287 1.16 2.22 6.39
CA GLU A 287 0.02 1.97 7.27
C GLU A 287 0.49 1.95 8.73
N TRP A 288 -0.43 2.29 9.63
CA TRP A 288 -0.19 2.24 11.07
C TRP A 288 -0.33 0.81 11.61
N GLN A 289 -1.44 0.13 11.26
CA GLN A 289 -1.81 -1.17 11.78
C GLN A 289 -1.10 -2.28 11.02
N GLY A 290 -0.52 -3.23 11.77
CA GLY A 290 0.25 -4.33 11.17
C GLY A 290 -0.61 -5.31 10.39
N ASP A 291 -1.83 -5.58 10.82
CA ASP A 291 -2.75 -6.48 10.13
C ASP A 291 -3.16 -5.94 8.75
N SER A 292 -3.59 -4.68 8.69
CA SER A 292 -3.94 -4.03 7.42
C SER A 292 -2.73 -3.88 6.50
N LEU A 293 -1.55 -3.62 7.08
CA LEU A 293 -0.29 -3.56 6.34
C LEU A 293 0.07 -4.91 5.70
N LEU A 294 -0.11 -6.03 6.44
CA LEU A 294 0.14 -7.37 5.91
C LEU A 294 -0.81 -7.66 4.74
N LEU A 295 -2.10 -7.40 4.89
CA LEU A 295 -3.09 -7.57 3.82
C LEU A 295 -2.73 -6.75 2.55
N ALA A 296 -2.24 -5.51 2.72
CA ALA A 296 -1.75 -4.73 1.59
C ALA A 296 -0.55 -5.40 0.91
N ARG A 297 0.42 -5.90 1.69
CA ARG A 297 1.60 -6.58 1.16
C ARG A 297 1.25 -7.87 0.43
N GLU A 298 0.32 -8.64 0.97
CA GLU A 298 -0.22 -9.85 0.36
C GLU A 298 -0.96 -9.55 -0.94
N SER A 299 -1.85 -8.56 -0.94
CA SER A 299 -2.55 -8.12 -2.16
C SER A 299 -1.59 -7.70 -3.28
N LEU A 300 -0.46 -7.06 -2.93
CA LEU A 300 0.57 -6.73 -3.91
C LEU A 300 1.30 -7.99 -4.41
N LEU A 301 1.64 -8.93 -3.52
CA LEU A 301 2.30 -10.19 -3.91
C LEU A 301 1.41 -10.99 -4.86
N GLU A 302 0.15 -11.12 -4.52
CA GLU A 302 -0.86 -11.83 -5.30
C GLU A 302 -1.03 -11.23 -6.69
N THR A 303 -1.10 -9.89 -6.75
CA THR A 303 -1.16 -9.17 -8.03
C THR A 303 -0.01 -9.57 -8.95
N PHE A 304 1.21 -9.76 -8.42
CA PHE A 304 2.34 -10.24 -9.23
C PHE A 304 2.10 -11.66 -9.75
N ILE A 305 1.62 -12.55 -8.87
CA ILE A 305 1.39 -13.97 -9.19
C ILE A 305 0.30 -14.09 -10.28
N GLU A 306 -0.81 -13.39 -10.10
CA GLU A 306 -1.92 -13.39 -11.05
C GLU A 306 -1.50 -12.85 -12.44
N HIS A 307 -0.73 -11.76 -12.49
CA HIS A 307 -0.19 -11.24 -13.74
C HIS A 307 0.82 -12.21 -14.39
N GLN A 308 1.71 -12.84 -13.59
CA GLN A 308 2.64 -13.84 -14.12
C GLN A 308 1.87 -15.03 -14.70
N HIS A 309 0.91 -15.56 -13.97
CA HIS A 309 0.10 -16.69 -14.41
C HIS A 309 -0.70 -16.36 -15.68
N HIS A 310 -1.30 -15.16 -15.72
CA HIS A 310 -2.08 -14.70 -16.89
C HIS A 310 -1.22 -14.61 -18.18
N PHE A 311 -0.03 -14.04 -18.09
CA PHE A 311 0.81 -13.81 -19.28
C PHE A 311 1.71 -14.99 -19.62
N PHE A 312 2.04 -15.82 -18.61
CA PHE A 312 3.01 -16.91 -18.71
C PHE A 312 2.53 -18.16 -17.96
N PRO A 313 1.37 -18.74 -18.35
CA PRO A 313 0.77 -19.86 -17.62
C PRO A 313 1.69 -21.09 -17.55
N ASP A 314 2.56 -21.28 -18.54
CA ASP A 314 3.50 -22.41 -18.61
C ASP A 314 4.82 -22.17 -17.86
N VAL A 315 5.03 -20.97 -17.34
CA VAL A 315 6.24 -20.62 -16.56
C VAL A 315 6.01 -20.85 -15.08
N ALA A 316 6.74 -21.84 -14.54
CA ALA A 316 6.66 -22.14 -13.12
C ALA A 316 6.95 -20.92 -12.23
N LEU A 317 6.20 -20.78 -11.16
CA LEU A 317 6.41 -19.75 -10.15
C LEU A 317 7.59 -20.18 -9.25
N HIS A 318 8.69 -19.45 -9.32
CA HIS A 318 9.90 -19.75 -8.56
C HIS A 318 9.96 -19.00 -7.24
N ALA A 319 10.25 -19.70 -6.14
CA ALA A 319 10.39 -19.12 -4.79
C ALA A 319 11.34 -17.91 -4.76
N GLN A 320 12.45 -17.95 -5.47
CA GLN A 320 13.40 -16.83 -5.54
C GLN A 320 12.82 -15.59 -6.22
N THR A 321 11.92 -15.76 -7.19
CA THR A 321 11.22 -14.63 -7.82
C THR A 321 10.26 -14.00 -6.83
N LEU A 322 9.43 -14.81 -6.16
CA LEU A 322 8.50 -14.34 -5.13
C LEU A 322 9.23 -13.65 -3.98
N LEU A 323 10.33 -14.23 -3.51
CA LEU A 323 11.15 -13.62 -2.46
C LEU A 323 11.70 -12.25 -2.88
N SER A 324 12.10 -12.11 -4.14
CA SER A 324 12.56 -10.82 -4.67
C SER A 324 11.45 -9.78 -4.72
N VAL A 325 10.22 -10.18 -5.05
CA VAL A 325 9.03 -9.33 -5.07
C VAL A 325 8.64 -8.95 -3.63
N ALA A 326 8.52 -9.92 -2.73
CA ALA A 326 8.19 -9.71 -1.32
C ALA A 326 9.20 -8.78 -0.64
N TYR A 327 10.49 -8.91 -0.97
CA TYR A 327 11.53 -8.02 -0.47
C TYR A 327 11.33 -6.55 -0.91
N VAL A 328 10.94 -6.32 -2.17
CA VAL A 328 10.62 -4.96 -2.65
C VAL A 328 9.37 -4.44 -1.97
N ILE A 329 8.33 -5.27 -1.85
CA ILE A 329 7.07 -4.93 -1.17
C ILE A 329 7.34 -4.50 0.28
N ALA A 330 8.09 -5.30 1.05
CA ALA A 330 8.37 -5.02 2.45
C ALA A 330 9.16 -3.71 2.67
N TRP A 331 9.99 -3.30 1.71
CA TRP A 331 10.65 -1.99 1.72
C TRP A 331 9.71 -0.84 1.36
N ASN A 332 8.77 -1.07 0.48
CA ASN A 332 7.97 -0.02 -0.14
C ASN A 332 6.59 0.16 0.48
N VAL A 333 6.12 -0.85 1.23
CA VAL A 333 4.87 -0.78 1.99
C VAL A 333 5.22 -1.05 3.45
N TRP A 334 5.36 0.01 4.26
CA TRP A 334 5.98 -0.05 5.58
C TRP A 334 5.07 0.44 6.69
N GLN A 335 5.37 0.02 7.93
CA GLN A 335 4.63 0.44 9.12
C GLN A 335 5.11 1.81 9.61
N MET A 336 4.19 2.78 9.76
CA MET A 336 4.57 4.14 10.12
C MET A 336 3.43 4.94 10.77
N ASP A 337 3.76 5.74 11.77
CA ASP A 337 2.96 6.89 12.18
C ASP A 337 3.11 7.99 11.12
N GLY A 338 2.10 8.10 10.25
CA GLY A 338 2.15 9.01 9.10
C GLY A 338 2.21 10.51 9.47
N LEU A 339 1.88 10.87 10.71
CA LEU A 339 2.01 12.25 11.20
C LEU A 339 3.42 12.60 11.62
N LYS A 340 4.15 11.60 12.11
CA LYS A 340 5.46 11.79 12.72
C LYS A 340 6.60 11.26 11.86
N GLY A 341 6.33 10.37 10.92
CA GLY A 341 7.34 9.71 10.11
C GLY A 341 8.21 8.73 10.87
N VAL A 342 7.73 8.22 12.01
CA VAL A 342 8.42 7.27 12.89
C VAL A 342 7.62 5.97 13.01
N VAL A 343 8.25 4.94 13.51
CA VAL A 343 7.58 3.69 13.88
C VAL A 343 6.48 3.99 14.91
N PRO A 344 5.26 3.45 14.77
CA PRO A 344 4.15 3.72 15.67
C PRO A 344 4.54 3.50 17.14
N GLY A 345 4.17 4.45 18.01
CA GLY A 345 4.44 4.37 19.44
C GLY A 345 5.91 4.50 19.87
N SER A 346 6.86 4.71 18.94
CA SER A 346 8.29 4.77 19.27
C SER A 346 8.74 6.08 19.92
N CYS A 347 7.97 7.16 19.85
CA CYS A 347 8.26 8.39 20.58
C CYS A 347 8.08 8.17 22.08
N HIS A 348 8.99 8.70 22.88
CA HIS A 348 8.94 8.61 24.34
C HIS A 348 9.19 9.96 25.00
N ALA A 349 8.71 10.11 26.22
CA ALA A 349 9.02 11.25 27.04
C ALA A 349 10.49 11.20 27.51
N THR A 350 11.14 12.35 27.57
CA THR A 350 12.49 12.48 28.11
C THR A 350 12.43 12.92 29.57
N THR A 351 13.10 12.19 30.45
CA THR A 351 13.23 12.57 31.87
C THR A 351 14.56 13.28 32.06
N HIS A 352 14.50 14.52 32.48
CA HIS A 352 15.66 15.28 32.89
C HIS A 352 15.73 15.26 34.41
N SER A 353 16.77 14.65 34.99
CA SER A 353 17.11 14.79 36.40
C SER A 353 18.13 15.92 36.51
N GLU A 354 17.71 17.06 37.02
CA GLU A 354 18.65 18.07 37.46
C GLU A 354 19.17 17.60 38.81
N LEU A 355 20.47 17.28 38.85
CA LEU A 355 21.21 17.10 40.11
C LEU A 355 21.49 18.50 40.67
N ASP A 356 20.55 19.02 41.44
CA ASP A 356 20.87 20.17 42.30
C ASP A 356 21.59 19.66 43.55
N LEU A 357 22.85 20.00 43.70
CA LEU A 357 23.68 19.61 44.82
C LEU A 357 23.16 20.13 46.19
N PHE A 358 22.19 21.03 46.16
CA PHE A 358 21.59 21.67 47.35
C PHE A 358 20.12 21.29 47.58
N ALA A 359 19.50 20.50 46.67
CA ALA A 359 18.13 20.04 46.87
C ALA A 359 18.11 18.65 47.52
N PRO A 360 17.26 18.44 48.55
CA PRO A 360 17.21 17.16 49.28
C PRO A 360 16.66 16.00 48.46
N ASP A 361 15.95 16.25 47.35
CA ASP A 361 15.45 15.23 46.41
C ASP A 361 15.62 15.68 44.96
N PRO A 362 16.09 14.78 44.05
CA PRO A 362 16.22 15.11 42.65
C PRO A 362 14.80 15.30 42.06
N THR A 363 14.44 16.51 41.67
CA THR A 363 13.21 16.77 40.94
C THR A 363 13.36 16.26 39.49
N ALA A 364 12.76 15.11 39.20
CA ALA A 364 12.71 14.59 37.85
C ALA A 364 11.59 15.31 37.09
N THR A 365 11.93 16.13 36.12
CA THR A 365 10.96 16.74 35.18
C THR A 365 10.83 15.87 33.94
N THR A 366 9.61 15.48 33.61
CA THR A 366 9.33 14.69 32.40
C THR A 366 8.82 15.62 31.31
N ALA A 367 9.56 15.73 30.22
CA ALA A 367 9.16 16.48 29.04
C ALA A 367 8.71 15.55 27.91
N PRO A 368 7.67 15.91 27.14
CA PRO A 368 7.27 15.12 25.99
C PRO A 368 8.36 15.13 24.92
N CYS A 369 8.30 14.14 23.99
CA CYS A 369 9.18 14.13 22.83
C CYS A 369 9.20 15.51 22.13
N PRO A 370 10.37 16.07 21.83
CA PRO A 370 10.50 17.43 21.25
C PRO A 370 9.72 17.62 19.96
N GLY A 371 9.69 16.61 19.09
CA GLY A 371 8.90 16.62 17.87
C GLY A 371 7.38 16.61 18.14
N CYS A 372 6.94 15.85 19.16
CA CYS A 372 5.53 15.83 19.57
C CYS A 372 5.10 17.17 20.18
N ALA A 373 5.97 17.81 20.94
CA ALA A 373 5.69 19.09 21.58
C ALA A 373 5.66 20.26 20.57
N SER A 374 6.58 20.25 19.61
CA SER A 374 6.72 21.34 18.62
C SER A 374 5.93 21.14 17.34
N GLY A 375 5.46 19.90 17.06
CA GLY A 375 4.90 19.53 15.77
C GLY A 375 5.93 19.45 14.63
N ASN A 376 7.22 19.48 14.94
CA ASN A 376 8.28 19.40 13.95
C ASN A 376 8.65 17.93 13.68
N PRO A 377 8.43 17.42 12.43
CA PRO A 377 8.68 16.02 12.10
C PRO A 377 10.15 15.60 12.19
N HIS A 378 11.09 16.57 12.17
CA HIS A 378 12.53 16.28 12.26
C HIS A 378 13.07 16.22 13.70
N LEU A 379 12.24 16.54 14.70
CA LEU A 379 12.66 16.61 16.12
C LEU A 379 12.11 15.45 16.97
N HIS A 380 11.51 14.42 16.36
CA HIS A 380 11.05 13.26 17.10
C HIS A 380 12.23 12.45 17.65
N ASN A 381 12.09 11.95 18.88
CA ASN A 381 13.06 11.04 19.50
C ASN A 381 12.71 9.56 19.29
N GLY A 382 11.66 9.28 18.49
CA GLY A 382 11.28 7.94 18.06
C GLY A 382 12.17 7.39 16.95
N ILE A 383 11.87 6.17 16.51
CA ILE A 383 12.60 5.48 15.44
C ILE A 383 12.06 5.97 14.09
N TYR A 384 12.86 6.75 13.36
CA TYR A 384 12.48 7.24 12.03
C TYR A 384 12.38 6.12 11.01
N CYS A 385 11.26 6.07 10.28
CA CYS A 385 11.05 5.09 9.23
C CYS A 385 11.97 5.31 8.05
N LEU A 386 12.55 4.22 7.56
CA LEU A 386 13.50 4.19 6.46
C LEU A 386 12.84 3.73 5.18
N LEU A 387 13.18 4.42 4.09
CA LEU A 387 12.86 4.06 2.72
C LEU A 387 14.12 3.61 1.98
N ARG A 388 13.90 2.90 0.88
CA ARG A 388 14.95 2.54 -0.04
C ARG A 388 14.86 3.36 -1.32
N ASP A 389 15.90 4.16 -1.60
CA ASP A 389 16.06 4.81 -2.90
C ASP A 389 16.67 3.80 -3.88
N TRP A 390 15.81 3.17 -4.69
CA TRP A 390 16.19 2.08 -5.58
C TRP A 390 17.14 2.49 -6.70
N GLY A 391 17.25 3.77 -6.97
CA GLY A 391 18.08 4.24 -8.08
C GLY A 391 19.43 4.80 -7.66
N LYS A 392 19.70 5.00 -6.37
CA LYS A 392 20.94 5.61 -5.92
C LYS A 392 21.80 4.65 -5.13
N ARG A 393 23.12 4.76 -5.36
CA ARG A 393 24.11 4.12 -4.54
C ARG A 393 24.23 4.84 -3.20
N ASP A 394 24.37 4.08 -2.12
CA ASP A 394 24.67 4.64 -0.82
C ASP A 394 26.08 5.27 -0.84
N PRO A 395 26.24 6.55 -0.51
CA PRO A 395 27.52 7.25 -0.61
C PRO A 395 28.56 6.77 0.42
N ILE A 396 28.10 6.16 1.52
CA ILE A 396 28.99 5.70 2.61
C ILE A 396 29.34 4.23 2.44
N THR A 397 28.34 3.38 2.24
CA THR A 397 28.54 1.93 2.17
C THR A 397 28.87 1.43 0.75
N HIS A 398 28.75 2.29 -0.25
CA HIS A 398 28.90 1.98 -1.69
C HIS A 398 27.97 0.84 -2.18
N LYS A 399 27.01 0.42 -1.36
CA LYS A 399 25.99 -0.57 -1.76
C LYS A 399 24.95 0.08 -2.67
N ASN A 400 24.40 -0.72 -3.58
CA ASN A 400 23.29 -0.27 -4.40
C ASN A 400 22.07 0.00 -3.50
N HIS A 401 21.31 1.06 -3.82
CA HIS A 401 20.06 1.42 -3.14
C HIS A 401 20.28 2.05 -1.74
N ARG A 402 20.42 3.36 -1.76
CA ARG A 402 20.56 4.19 -0.55
C ARG A 402 19.34 4.09 0.37
N LYS A 403 19.57 4.00 1.67
CA LYS A 403 18.52 4.18 2.69
C LYS A 403 18.36 5.68 3.00
N ILE A 404 17.11 6.14 3.11
CA ILE A 404 16.76 7.52 3.47
C ILE A 404 15.64 7.49 4.50
N ARG A 405 15.59 8.46 5.40
CA ARG A 405 14.45 8.62 6.30
C ARG A 405 13.28 9.23 5.54
N PHE A 406 12.06 8.75 5.81
CA PHE A 406 10.86 9.29 5.17
C PHE A 406 10.74 10.81 5.37
N VAL A 407 11.00 11.28 6.59
CA VAL A 407 10.92 12.72 6.93
C VAL A 407 11.85 13.61 6.10
N ASP A 408 12.98 13.07 5.60
CA ASP A 408 13.91 13.83 4.77
C ASP A 408 13.34 14.16 3.37
N LEU A 409 12.22 13.53 3.00
CA LEU A 409 11.43 13.87 1.80
C LEU A 409 10.48 15.05 2.04
N LEU A 410 10.19 15.34 3.30
CA LEU A 410 9.38 16.48 3.70
C LEU A 410 10.27 17.73 3.67
N ARG A 411 9.90 18.72 2.86
CA ARG A 411 10.64 19.99 2.91
C ARG A 411 10.21 20.76 4.16
N PRO A 412 11.15 21.43 4.86
CA PRO A 412 10.76 22.41 5.86
C PRO A 412 9.79 23.41 5.20
N THR A 413 8.66 23.67 5.82
CA THR A 413 7.84 24.82 5.46
C THR A 413 8.69 26.04 5.75
N SER A 414 9.12 26.76 4.70
CA SER A 414 9.76 28.07 4.89
C SER A 414 8.83 28.93 5.74
N SER A 415 9.25 29.19 6.97
CA SER A 415 8.63 30.13 7.90
C SER A 415 8.59 31.52 7.30
#